data_e7baf3b4415b6eac701fa60c16ffef10
#
_entry.id   e7baf3b4415b6eac701fa60c16ffef10
#
_cell.length_a   1.000
_cell.length_b   1.000
_cell.length_c   1.000
_cell.angle_alpha   90.00
_cell.angle_beta   90.00
_cell.angle_gamma   90.00
#
_symmetry.space_group_name_H-M   'P 1'
#
loop_
_entity.id
_entity.type
_entity.pdbx_description
1 polymer ?
#
loop_
_entity_poly.entity_id
_entity_poly.type
_entity_poly.pdbx_seq_one_letter_code
_entity_poly.pdbx_strand_id
1 'polypeptide(L)'
;FQRFTVRYTFGHEPLQQYLIALGEDRLQVAPFAYDTRPEAAGGQRWIHLESFAGPDRMARFDWRQPLQNWNGMCADCHSRGFKRGYDPATQLFNSSFDAINVDCLACHNPSDGHDALDGPPKPKAGQWVRPPEARIAHWQGAPRDPAVMDTCFACHSLRTPLTDGFHPEAAFLDQFRPESVIPPFYQADGQIEEEVYVYGSFLQSKMYQAGVQCQDCHDPHTAEVKVQGNGLCLTCHQPKAYETPQHHGHALGSQAAQCVTCHMPGKTYMGVDFRRDHRFGVPNAPISHALDTRDVCQSCHEDRWAAFLRGTELEPAAQSASPMRRDPLMIQAAGADPSEQVLAMLVDDSVPAITKAAQLKMLPESAQRSSERWLAAALTHAEPLVRLSALDVANAANAEVEAEIVNGLLRDPVLAVRLAALQIWPQRDLTGSMAGAANLALLKAMQAAADISLRQIAWRGEGRLQRAQRQIHQGDWSGAVAELQAAVAQDPYFVGGYLNLADVRRQQGRDSAALAVLLQGLDRLPSEALLHYSVGLTHIRLKAYAAAQPFLAEASALAPAR
;
A
#
# COMPACT_ATOMS: atom_id res chain seq x y z
N PHE A 1 -27.09 7.44 26.67
CA PHE A 1 -27.33 7.11 25.26
C PHE A 1 -27.29 8.38 24.45
N GLN A 2 -26.52 8.38 23.35
CA GLN A 2 -26.49 9.48 22.39
C GLN A 2 -27.18 8.99 21.10
N ARG A 3 -28.03 9.81 20.51
CA ARG A 3 -28.72 9.52 19.24
C ARG A 3 -27.97 10.20 18.10
N PHE A 4 -27.70 9.46 17.04
CA PHE A 4 -27.10 9.98 15.82
C PHE A 4 -28.02 9.77 14.64
N THR A 5 -27.95 10.67 13.65
CA THR A 5 -28.68 10.53 12.40
C THR A 5 -27.78 9.92 11.34
N VAL A 6 -28.20 8.82 10.75
CA VAL A 6 -27.56 8.24 9.57
C VAL A 6 -27.87 9.14 8.37
N ARG A 7 -26.84 9.63 7.69
CA ARG A 7 -26.97 10.50 6.51
C ARG A 7 -26.93 9.70 5.22
N TYR A 8 -26.08 8.68 5.15
CA TYR A 8 -25.88 7.82 3.98
C TYR A 8 -25.59 6.40 4.40
N THR A 9 -25.78 5.48 3.46
CA THR A 9 -25.26 4.11 3.52
C THR A 9 -24.28 3.90 2.37
N PHE A 10 -23.30 3.02 2.56
CA PHE A 10 -22.39 2.61 1.51
C PHE A 10 -21.98 1.15 1.68
N GLY A 11 -21.46 0.53 0.62
CA GLY A 11 -21.30 -0.91 0.55
C GLY A 11 -22.64 -1.61 0.32
N HIS A 12 -22.59 -2.77 -0.35
CA HIS A 12 -23.77 -3.55 -0.68
C HIS A 12 -23.63 -4.99 -0.24
N GLU A 13 -22.56 -5.66 -0.66
CA GLU A 13 -22.26 -7.03 -0.34
C GLU A 13 -20.75 -7.19 -0.10
N PRO A 14 -20.34 -7.94 0.92
CA PRO A 14 -21.14 -8.61 1.94
C PRO A 14 -21.56 -7.71 3.12
N LEU A 15 -21.17 -6.42 3.08
CA LEU A 15 -21.26 -5.52 4.22
C LEU A 15 -21.90 -4.19 3.82
N GLN A 16 -22.96 -3.80 4.51
CA GLN A 16 -23.53 -2.45 4.43
C GLN A 16 -23.10 -1.63 5.65
N GLN A 17 -22.49 -0.47 5.40
CA GLN A 17 -22.01 0.45 6.42
C GLN A 17 -22.82 1.75 6.42
N TYR A 18 -22.72 2.50 7.52
CA TYR A 18 -23.56 3.67 7.79
C TYR A 18 -22.70 4.89 8.10
N LEU A 19 -23.06 6.05 7.53
CA LEU A 19 -22.37 7.31 7.73
C LEU A 19 -23.17 8.20 8.68
N ILE A 20 -22.50 8.62 9.73
CA ILE A 20 -23.02 9.54 10.76
C ILE A 20 -22.37 10.91 10.55
N ALA A 21 -23.17 11.97 10.54
CA ALA A 21 -22.64 13.32 10.52
C ALA A 21 -22.14 13.72 11.91
N LEU A 22 -20.86 14.09 12.00
CA LEU A 22 -20.27 14.73 13.19
C LEU A 22 -19.99 16.20 12.85
N GLY A 23 -20.94 17.09 13.16
CA GLY A 23 -20.93 18.47 12.67
C GLY A 23 -21.52 18.57 11.27
N GLU A 24 -21.25 19.67 10.58
CA GLU A 24 -21.79 19.94 9.24
C GLU A 24 -20.91 19.39 8.11
N ASP A 25 -19.62 19.21 8.39
CA ASP A 25 -18.58 18.97 7.40
C ASP A 25 -17.99 17.55 7.44
N ARG A 26 -18.23 16.79 8.53
CA ARG A 26 -17.58 15.50 8.75
C ARG A 26 -18.56 14.33 8.70
N LEU A 27 -18.30 13.38 7.82
CA LEU A 27 -18.98 12.09 7.76
C LEU A 27 -18.09 11.01 8.37
N GLN A 28 -18.63 10.31 9.36
CA GLN A 28 -17.89 9.28 10.10
C GLN A 28 -18.55 7.92 9.90
N VAL A 29 -17.75 6.88 9.69
CA VAL A 29 -18.25 5.50 9.61
C VAL A 29 -18.75 5.08 10.98
N ALA A 30 -19.97 4.57 11.07
CA ALA A 30 -20.53 4.06 12.31
C ALA A 30 -19.75 2.82 12.80
N PRO A 31 -19.68 2.55 14.11
CA PRO A 31 -18.96 1.37 14.64
C PRO A 31 -19.66 0.04 14.37
N PHE A 32 -20.77 0.04 13.66
CA PHE A 32 -21.55 -1.15 13.33
C PHE A 32 -21.88 -1.17 11.84
N ALA A 33 -22.04 -2.37 11.32
CA ALA A 33 -22.44 -2.66 9.94
C ALA A 33 -23.46 -3.78 9.89
N TYR A 34 -24.14 -3.93 8.76
CA TYR A 34 -25.06 -5.01 8.52
C TYR A 34 -24.44 -6.03 7.55
N ASP A 35 -24.33 -7.27 7.98
CA ASP A 35 -23.89 -8.40 7.17
C ASP A 35 -25.03 -8.82 6.24
N THR A 36 -24.90 -8.50 4.95
CA THR A 36 -25.95 -8.70 3.94
C THR A 36 -25.97 -10.10 3.35
N ARG A 37 -24.99 -10.95 3.68
CA ARG A 37 -24.93 -12.32 3.20
C ARG A 37 -26.19 -13.11 3.59
N PRO A 38 -26.53 -14.20 2.88
CA PRO A 38 -27.63 -15.05 3.25
C PRO A 38 -27.49 -15.61 4.68
N GLU A 39 -28.62 -15.82 5.37
CA GLU A 39 -28.63 -16.40 6.73
C GLU A 39 -27.91 -17.76 6.80
N ALA A 40 -28.07 -18.60 5.77
CA ALA A 40 -27.37 -19.88 5.65
C ALA A 40 -25.84 -19.77 5.60
N ALA A 41 -25.30 -18.59 5.23
CA ALA A 41 -23.89 -18.25 5.28
C ALA A 41 -23.48 -17.49 6.55
N GLY A 42 -24.36 -17.44 7.55
CA GLY A 42 -24.16 -16.74 8.82
C GLY A 42 -24.36 -15.22 8.74
N GLY A 43 -24.98 -14.72 7.67
CA GLY A 43 -25.30 -13.31 7.45
C GLY A 43 -26.64 -12.87 8.07
N GLN A 44 -27.23 -11.80 7.52
CA GLN A 44 -28.50 -11.19 7.97
C GLN A 44 -28.46 -10.74 9.43
N ARG A 45 -27.33 -10.13 9.85
CA ARG A 45 -27.10 -9.70 11.24
C ARG A 45 -26.30 -8.41 11.33
N TRP A 46 -26.49 -7.73 12.45
CA TRP A 46 -25.64 -6.61 12.83
C TRP A 46 -24.31 -7.09 13.39
N ILE A 47 -23.24 -6.45 13.00
CA ILE A 47 -21.89 -6.69 13.52
C ILE A 47 -21.29 -5.38 14.02
N HIS A 48 -20.44 -5.49 15.05
CA HIS A 48 -19.70 -4.35 15.58
C HIS A 48 -18.28 -4.38 14.99
N LEU A 49 -17.92 -3.39 14.19
CA LEU A 49 -16.67 -3.38 13.42
C LEU A 49 -15.42 -3.35 14.31
N GLU A 50 -15.49 -2.64 15.44
CA GLU A 50 -14.36 -2.53 16.37
C GLU A 50 -14.02 -3.87 17.07
N SER A 51 -14.94 -4.82 17.12
CA SER A 51 -14.66 -6.14 17.72
C SER A 51 -13.63 -6.95 16.94
N PHE A 52 -13.32 -6.56 15.72
CA PHE A 52 -12.31 -7.22 14.87
C PHE A 52 -10.94 -6.53 14.93
N ALA A 53 -10.84 -5.35 15.55
CA ALA A 53 -9.57 -4.71 15.83
C ALA A 53 -8.95 -5.33 17.10
N GLY A 54 -7.68 -5.71 17.06
CA GLY A 54 -6.96 -6.16 18.25
C GLY A 54 -6.88 -5.07 19.34
N PRO A 55 -6.75 -5.44 20.62
CA PRO A 55 -6.81 -4.50 21.75
C PRO A 55 -5.85 -3.33 21.62
N ASP A 56 -4.66 -3.54 21.08
CA ASP A 56 -3.63 -2.49 20.96
C ASP A 56 -3.92 -1.51 19.81
N ARG A 57 -4.75 -1.89 18.84
CA ARG A 57 -5.17 -1.04 17.71
C ARG A 57 -6.49 -0.32 17.95
N MET A 58 -7.29 -0.76 18.92
CA MET A 58 -8.68 -0.30 19.12
C MET A 58 -8.78 1.21 19.34
N ALA A 59 -7.86 1.83 20.08
CA ALA A 59 -7.96 3.25 20.39
C ALA A 59 -7.84 4.16 19.15
N ARG A 60 -6.92 3.87 18.22
CA ARG A 60 -6.73 4.65 16.99
C ARG A 60 -7.79 4.35 15.95
N PHE A 61 -8.37 3.15 15.97
CA PHE A 61 -9.45 2.72 15.07
C PHE A 61 -10.84 2.93 15.67
N ASP A 62 -10.98 3.54 16.85
CA ASP A 62 -12.28 3.98 17.39
C ASP A 62 -13.01 4.80 16.31
N TRP A 63 -14.30 4.55 16.15
CA TRP A 63 -15.09 5.14 15.07
C TRP A 63 -15.09 6.68 15.06
N ARG A 64 -14.72 7.35 16.15
CA ARG A 64 -14.60 8.81 16.25
C ARG A 64 -13.24 9.34 15.79
N GLN A 65 -12.26 8.47 15.59
CA GLN A 65 -10.89 8.84 15.20
C GLN A 65 -10.77 9.11 13.69
N PRO A 66 -9.71 9.81 13.26
CA PRO A 66 -9.53 10.18 11.85
C PRO A 66 -9.56 9.00 10.87
N LEU A 67 -9.05 7.83 11.24
CA LEU A 67 -8.99 6.66 10.35
C LEU A 67 -10.37 6.06 10.02
N GLN A 68 -11.43 6.46 10.72
CA GLN A 68 -12.82 6.11 10.39
C GLN A 68 -13.59 7.25 9.72
N ASN A 69 -12.88 8.33 9.33
CA ASN A 69 -13.48 9.44 8.61
C ASN A 69 -13.71 9.08 7.14
N TRP A 70 -14.99 9.11 6.70
CA TRP A 70 -15.37 8.77 5.33
C TRP A 70 -14.80 9.76 4.30
N ASN A 71 -14.84 11.07 4.58
CA ASN A 71 -14.31 12.11 3.69
C ASN A 71 -12.81 11.90 3.39
N GLY A 72 -12.07 11.39 4.37
CA GLY A 72 -10.64 11.14 4.25
C GLY A 72 -10.28 9.78 3.65
N MET A 73 -10.97 8.73 4.10
CA MET A 73 -10.56 7.33 3.84
C MET A 73 -11.35 6.65 2.72
N CYS A 74 -12.65 6.87 2.63
CA CYS A 74 -13.55 6.00 1.87
C CYS A 74 -14.11 6.66 0.60
N ALA A 75 -14.32 7.98 0.65
CA ALA A 75 -15.06 8.72 -0.36
C ALA A 75 -14.47 8.62 -1.77
N ASP A 76 -13.14 8.60 -1.91
CA ASP A 76 -12.46 8.50 -3.21
C ASP A 76 -12.89 7.26 -4.01
N CYS A 77 -13.21 6.14 -3.31
CA CYS A 77 -13.60 4.88 -3.94
C CYS A 77 -15.11 4.66 -3.91
N HIS A 78 -15.82 5.30 -2.98
CA HIS A 78 -17.25 5.08 -2.74
C HIS A 78 -18.13 6.26 -3.16
N SER A 79 -17.63 7.15 -4.01
CA SER A 79 -18.40 8.24 -4.63
C SER A 79 -17.78 8.63 -5.96
N ARG A 80 -18.56 9.31 -6.80
CA ARG A 80 -18.11 9.89 -8.07
C ARG A 80 -17.94 11.40 -7.97
N GLY A 81 -16.94 11.93 -8.69
CA GLY A 81 -16.68 13.38 -8.75
C GLY A 81 -16.23 13.96 -7.41
N PHE A 82 -15.65 13.12 -6.54
CA PHE A 82 -15.29 13.52 -5.19
C PHE A 82 -14.19 14.59 -5.17
N LYS A 83 -14.45 15.64 -4.41
CA LYS A 83 -13.47 16.65 -3.99
C LYS A 83 -13.40 16.65 -2.48
N ARG A 84 -12.21 16.40 -1.91
CA ARG A 84 -12.05 16.28 -0.46
C ARG A 84 -12.27 17.60 0.25
N GLY A 85 -11.75 18.69 -0.32
CA GLY A 85 -11.95 20.03 0.21
C GLY A 85 -11.46 20.24 1.64
N TYR A 86 -10.49 19.47 2.11
CA TYR A 86 -9.95 19.63 3.46
C TYR A 86 -9.04 20.86 3.56
N ASP A 87 -9.35 21.73 4.53
CA ASP A 87 -8.51 22.88 4.88
C ASP A 87 -7.68 22.58 6.13
N PRO A 88 -6.35 22.46 6.02
CA PRO A 88 -5.48 22.21 7.17
C PRO A 88 -5.47 23.32 8.23
N ALA A 89 -5.81 24.57 7.89
CA ALA A 89 -5.80 25.70 8.82
C ALA A 89 -7.02 25.67 9.74
N THR A 90 -8.20 25.44 9.18
CA THR A 90 -9.46 25.35 9.93
C THR A 90 -9.75 23.94 10.45
N GLN A 91 -9.08 22.92 9.90
CA GLN A 91 -9.31 21.49 10.14
C GLN A 91 -10.73 21.01 9.75
N LEU A 92 -11.37 21.71 8.83
CA LEU A 92 -12.70 21.42 8.34
C LEU A 92 -12.65 20.79 6.94
N PHE A 93 -13.68 19.98 6.65
CA PHE A 93 -13.92 19.47 5.32
C PHE A 93 -14.97 20.35 4.61
N ASN A 94 -14.77 20.64 3.35
CA ASN A 94 -15.77 21.16 2.42
C ASN A 94 -15.88 20.20 1.25
N SER A 95 -16.19 18.94 1.58
CA SER A 95 -16.26 17.87 0.60
C SER A 95 -17.48 18.00 -0.29
N SER A 96 -17.30 17.70 -1.58
CA SER A 96 -18.39 17.58 -2.55
C SER A 96 -18.22 16.31 -3.38
N PHE A 97 -19.32 15.79 -3.90
CA PHE A 97 -19.38 14.66 -4.82
C PHE A 97 -20.64 14.78 -5.69
N ASP A 98 -20.57 14.22 -6.89
CA ASP A 98 -21.71 14.23 -7.81
C ASP A 98 -22.70 13.10 -7.49
N ALA A 99 -22.18 11.95 -7.08
CA ALA A 99 -22.98 10.80 -6.64
C ALA A 99 -22.27 10.07 -5.51
N ILE A 100 -23.08 9.59 -4.53
CA ILE A 100 -22.61 8.61 -3.55
C ILE A 100 -22.75 7.23 -4.18
N ASN A 101 -21.75 6.42 -4.16
CA ASN A 101 -21.55 5.18 -4.89
C ASN A 101 -20.86 5.35 -6.25
N VAL A 102 -20.37 4.22 -6.77
CA VAL A 102 -19.77 4.09 -8.09
C VAL A 102 -20.89 3.92 -9.12
N ASP A 103 -20.96 4.82 -10.08
CA ASP A 103 -21.87 4.76 -11.23
C ASP A 103 -21.07 4.61 -12.54
N CYS A 104 -21.74 4.59 -13.68
CA CYS A 104 -21.11 4.42 -15.00
C CYS A 104 -20.00 5.46 -15.24
N LEU A 105 -20.21 6.70 -14.83
CA LEU A 105 -19.29 7.81 -15.04
C LEU A 105 -18.08 7.78 -14.09
N ALA A 106 -18.04 6.88 -13.13
CA ALA A 106 -16.85 6.66 -12.32
C ALA A 106 -15.73 5.93 -13.11
N CYS A 107 -16.11 5.20 -14.17
CA CYS A 107 -15.18 4.46 -15.04
C CYS A 107 -15.18 4.98 -16.48
N HIS A 108 -16.28 5.59 -16.94
CA HIS A 108 -16.46 6.09 -18.29
C HIS A 108 -16.51 7.61 -18.31
N ASN A 109 -15.91 8.22 -19.33
CA ASN A 109 -15.99 9.66 -19.52
C ASN A 109 -17.36 10.01 -20.15
N PRO A 110 -18.04 11.10 -19.70
CA PRO A 110 -19.26 11.60 -20.33
C PRO A 110 -19.12 11.90 -21.83
N SER A 111 -17.92 12.21 -22.29
CA SER A 111 -17.64 12.51 -23.71
C SER A 111 -17.65 11.28 -24.64
N ASP A 112 -17.62 10.06 -24.07
CA ASP A 112 -17.62 8.83 -24.87
C ASP A 112 -18.97 8.53 -25.54
N GLY A 113 -19.95 9.44 -25.37
CA GLY A 113 -21.23 9.50 -26.02
C GLY A 113 -22.07 8.22 -25.86
N HIS A 114 -23.34 8.37 -25.50
CA HIS A 114 -24.31 7.27 -25.54
C HIS A 114 -24.40 6.60 -26.93
N ASP A 115 -23.95 7.30 -27.96
CA ASP A 115 -23.86 6.81 -29.34
C ASP A 115 -22.88 5.64 -29.51
N ALA A 116 -21.95 5.46 -28.57
CA ALA A 116 -21.04 4.30 -28.56
C ALA A 116 -21.72 2.97 -28.18
N LEU A 117 -22.90 3.02 -27.56
CA LEU A 117 -23.68 1.83 -27.19
C LEU A 117 -24.53 1.32 -28.38
N ASP A 118 -24.87 2.19 -29.33
CA ASP A 118 -25.68 1.87 -30.51
C ASP A 118 -24.83 1.56 -31.75
N GLY A 119 -23.50 1.69 -31.65
CA GLY A 119 -22.59 1.34 -32.74
C GLY A 119 -22.36 -0.18 -32.86
N PRO A 120 -21.95 -0.67 -34.04
CA PRO A 120 -21.56 -2.07 -34.18
C PRO A 120 -20.43 -2.39 -33.18
N PRO A 121 -20.46 -3.59 -32.54
CA PRO A 121 -19.43 -3.98 -31.59
C PRO A 121 -18.03 -3.80 -32.22
N LYS A 122 -17.18 -3.04 -31.54
CA LYS A 122 -15.78 -2.86 -31.99
C LYS A 122 -15.15 -4.23 -32.18
N PRO A 123 -14.44 -4.47 -33.31
CA PRO A 123 -13.78 -5.74 -33.53
C PRO A 123 -12.86 -6.05 -32.34
N LYS A 124 -12.92 -7.28 -31.85
CA LYS A 124 -12.07 -7.70 -30.72
C LYS A 124 -10.61 -7.47 -31.10
N ALA A 125 -9.89 -6.68 -30.30
CA ALA A 125 -8.48 -6.37 -30.53
C ALA A 125 -7.58 -7.63 -30.54
N GLY A 126 -8.09 -8.76 -30.02
CA GLY A 126 -7.43 -10.06 -29.97
C GLY A 126 -8.18 -11.04 -29.09
N GLN A 127 -7.58 -12.20 -28.90
CA GLN A 127 -8.12 -13.26 -28.06
C GLN A 127 -7.02 -14.11 -27.41
N TRP A 128 -7.35 -14.75 -26.30
CA TRP A 128 -6.50 -15.77 -25.72
C TRP A 128 -6.63 -17.07 -26.51
N VAL A 129 -5.52 -17.58 -27.03
CA VAL A 129 -5.47 -18.81 -27.86
C VAL A 129 -4.55 -19.81 -27.16
N ARG A 130 -5.06 -21.03 -26.99
CA ARG A 130 -4.28 -22.15 -26.50
C ARG A 130 -4.19 -23.22 -27.55
N PRO A 131 -3.04 -23.36 -28.26
CA PRO A 131 -2.78 -24.49 -29.13
C PRO A 131 -2.95 -25.83 -28.39
N PRO A 132 -3.35 -26.93 -29.08
CA PRO A 132 -3.61 -28.22 -28.42
C PRO A 132 -2.46 -28.72 -27.52
N GLU A 133 -1.22 -28.49 -27.94
CA GLU A 133 -0.02 -28.92 -27.23
C GLU A 133 0.48 -27.92 -26.20
N ALA A 134 -0.03 -26.70 -26.20
CA ALA A 134 0.40 -25.68 -25.24
C ALA A 134 -0.27 -25.88 -23.87
N ARG A 135 0.52 -25.73 -22.81
CA ARG A 135 0.04 -25.82 -21.43
C ARG A 135 -0.72 -24.57 -21.00
N ILE A 136 -0.38 -23.41 -21.56
CA ILE A 136 -0.94 -22.10 -21.21
C ILE A 136 -1.28 -21.35 -22.50
N ALA A 137 -2.41 -20.62 -22.51
CA ALA A 137 -2.81 -19.75 -23.61
C ALA A 137 -1.87 -18.54 -23.70
N HIS A 138 -1.74 -18.00 -24.91
CA HIS A 138 -1.08 -16.73 -25.19
C HIS A 138 -2.04 -15.78 -25.89
N TRP A 139 -1.78 -14.47 -25.75
CA TRP A 139 -2.57 -13.45 -26.44
C TRP A 139 -2.23 -13.41 -27.93
N GLN A 140 -3.25 -13.47 -28.77
CA GLN A 140 -3.14 -13.31 -30.22
C GLN A 140 -3.96 -12.09 -30.65
N GLY A 141 -3.30 -11.03 -31.06
CA GLY A 141 -3.93 -9.78 -31.46
C GLY A 141 -3.01 -8.58 -31.31
N ALA A 142 -3.58 -7.38 -31.34
CA ALA A 142 -2.86 -6.16 -31.05
C ALA A 142 -2.31 -6.17 -29.62
N PRO A 143 -1.17 -5.51 -29.35
CA PRO A 143 -0.67 -5.36 -27.98
C PRO A 143 -1.76 -4.80 -27.05
N ARG A 144 -1.84 -5.35 -25.84
CA ARG A 144 -2.79 -4.89 -24.84
C ARG A 144 -2.22 -3.68 -24.10
N ASP A 145 -3.06 -2.66 -23.94
CA ASP A 145 -2.68 -1.48 -23.18
C ASP A 145 -2.90 -1.73 -21.68
N PRO A 146 -1.85 -1.74 -20.84
CA PRO A 146 -2.00 -1.91 -19.40
C PRO A 146 -2.70 -0.71 -18.74
N ALA A 147 -2.70 0.47 -19.35
CA ALA A 147 -3.35 1.67 -18.81
C ALA A 147 -4.88 1.51 -18.64
N VAL A 148 -5.50 0.58 -19.35
CA VAL A 148 -6.92 0.22 -19.14
C VAL A 148 -7.21 -0.18 -17.69
N MET A 149 -6.21 -0.72 -16.96
CA MET A 149 -6.38 -1.11 -15.57
C MET A 149 -6.22 0.04 -14.57
N ASP A 150 -5.70 1.20 -14.99
CA ASP A 150 -5.47 2.35 -14.12
C ASP A 150 -6.78 2.84 -13.48
N THR A 151 -7.88 2.77 -14.22
CA THR A 151 -9.23 3.04 -13.71
C THR A 151 -9.62 2.10 -12.57
N CYS A 152 -9.34 0.79 -12.70
CA CYS A 152 -9.59 -0.19 -11.64
C CYS A 152 -8.71 0.07 -10.42
N PHE A 153 -7.43 0.33 -10.67
CA PHE A 153 -6.44 0.56 -9.62
C PHE A 153 -6.71 1.82 -8.80
N ALA A 154 -7.39 2.80 -9.36
CA ALA A 154 -7.81 3.99 -8.63
C ALA A 154 -8.63 3.68 -7.38
N CYS A 155 -9.41 2.60 -7.37
CA CYS A 155 -10.21 2.14 -6.22
C CYS A 155 -9.67 0.84 -5.60
N HIS A 156 -9.05 -0.04 -6.39
CA HIS A 156 -8.57 -1.34 -5.94
C HIS A 156 -7.08 -1.35 -5.53
N SER A 157 -6.62 -0.26 -4.88
CA SER A 157 -5.27 -0.12 -4.32
C SER A 157 -5.27 0.59 -2.97
N LEU A 158 -4.35 0.21 -2.09
CA LEU A 158 -3.98 1.08 -0.95
C LEU A 158 -3.03 2.16 -1.49
N ARG A 159 -3.44 3.42 -1.36
CA ARG A 159 -2.78 4.54 -2.04
C ARG A 159 -2.96 5.87 -1.34
N THR A 160 -2.11 6.81 -1.68
CA THR A 160 -2.20 8.21 -1.28
C THR A 160 -2.56 9.07 -2.50
N PRO A 161 -3.60 9.93 -2.44
CA PRO A 161 -3.95 10.82 -3.54
C PRO A 161 -2.89 11.93 -3.71
N LEU A 162 -2.52 12.19 -4.96
CA LEU A 162 -1.60 13.27 -5.35
C LEU A 162 -2.35 14.50 -5.88
N THR A 163 -3.57 14.29 -6.35
CA THR A 163 -4.45 15.31 -6.93
C THR A 163 -5.75 15.42 -6.15
N ASP A 164 -6.52 16.47 -6.37
CA ASP A 164 -7.86 16.61 -5.80
C ASP A 164 -8.92 16.13 -6.79
N GLY A 165 -9.38 14.91 -6.57
CA GLY A 165 -10.31 14.21 -7.41
C GLY A 165 -9.67 13.16 -8.31
N PHE A 166 -10.52 12.28 -8.83
CA PHE A 166 -10.17 11.18 -9.71
C PHE A 166 -10.65 11.44 -11.14
N HIS A 167 -9.80 11.15 -12.11
CA HIS A 167 -10.07 11.24 -13.54
C HIS A 167 -9.81 9.88 -14.20
N PRO A 168 -10.83 9.17 -14.72
CA PRO A 168 -10.69 7.81 -15.24
C PRO A 168 -9.66 7.63 -16.35
N GLU A 169 -9.43 8.67 -17.17
CA GLU A 169 -8.50 8.62 -18.31
C GLU A 169 -7.04 8.98 -17.96
N ALA A 170 -6.80 9.49 -16.76
CA ALA A 170 -5.45 9.86 -16.37
C ALA A 170 -4.69 8.67 -15.79
N ALA A 171 -3.39 8.59 -16.05
CA ALA A 171 -2.53 7.52 -15.55
C ALA A 171 -2.58 7.43 -14.02
N PHE A 172 -2.59 6.21 -13.50
CA PHE A 172 -2.71 5.94 -12.06
C PHE A 172 -1.64 6.67 -11.23
N LEU A 173 -0.38 6.61 -11.65
CA LEU A 173 0.75 7.24 -10.94
C LEU A 173 0.81 8.78 -11.09
N ASP A 174 -0.03 9.37 -11.94
CA ASP A 174 -0.21 10.83 -12.00
C ASP A 174 -1.31 11.33 -11.05
N GLN A 175 -2.09 10.44 -10.47
CA GLN A 175 -3.15 10.78 -9.53
C GLN A 175 -2.91 10.21 -8.15
N PHE A 176 -2.22 9.07 -8.08
CA PHE A 176 -2.04 8.31 -6.84
C PHE A 176 -0.62 7.79 -6.69
N ARG A 177 -0.19 7.73 -5.45
CA ARG A 177 1.01 7.02 -5.05
C ARG A 177 0.59 5.73 -4.33
N PRO A 178 0.86 4.54 -4.90
CA PRO A 178 0.53 3.27 -4.25
C PRO A 178 1.42 3.03 -3.01
N GLU A 179 0.87 2.26 -2.07
CA GLU A 179 1.64 1.73 -0.96
C GLU A 179 2.62 0.66 -1.44
N SER A 180 3.75 0.56 -0.77
CA SER A 180 4.81 -0.39 -1.13
C SER A 180 4.45 -1.82 -0.70
N VAL A 181 4.93 -2.82 -1.47
CA VAL A 181 4.72 -4.25 -1.18
C VAL A 181 5.74 -4.73 -0.14
N ILE A 182 5.65 -4.20 1.07
CA ILE A 182 6.56 -4.48 2.19
C ILE A 182 5.78 -4.61 3.51
N PRO A 183 6.36 -5.19 4.57
CA PRO A 183 5.77 -5.16 5.90
C PRO A 183 5.47 -3.71 6.38
N PRO A 184 4.43 -3.46 7.15
CA PRO A 184 3.51 -4.47 7.72
C PRO A 184 2.33 -4.85 6.80
N PHE A 185 2.18 -4.22 5.64
CA PHE A 185 1.04 -4.42 4.75
C PHE A 185 1.10 -5.73 3.97
N TYR A 186 2.31 -6.20 3.69
CA TYR A 186 2.59 -7.46 3.02
C TYR A 186 3.60 -8.26 3.82
N GLN A 187 3.58 -9.58 3.65
CA GLN A 187 4.62 -10.44 4.20
C GLN A 187 5.94 -10.27 3.41
N ALA A 188 7.05 -10.76 3.96
CA ALA A 188 8.37 -10.64 3.33
C ALA A 188 8.45 -11.27 1.93
N ASP A 189 7.61 -12.25 1.63
CA ASP A 189 7.50 -12.90 0.31
C ASP A 189 6.47 -12.23 -0.63
N GLY A 190 5.87 -11.12 -0.23
CA GLY A 190 4.90 -10.35 -1.01
C GLY A 190 3.45 -10.83 -0.90
N GLN A 191 3.11 -11.81 -0.05
CA GLN A 191 1.73 -12.15 0.27
C GLN A 191 1.03 -10.99 0.99
N ILE A 192 -0.27 -10.82 0.74
CA ILE A 192 -1.08 -9.81 1.45
C ILE A 192 -1.15 -10.14 2.94
N GLU A 193 -0.84 -9.17 3.81
CA GLU A 193 -1.04 -9.28 5.26
C GLU A 193 -2.19 -8.41 5.74
N GLU A 194 -2.22 -7.14 5.39
CA GLU A 194 -3.27 -6.21 5.79
C GLU A 194 -4.27 -5.94 4.66
N GLU A 195 -5.26 -5.08 4.89
CA GLU A 195 -6.28 -4.73 3.89
C GLU A 195 -5.71 -3.74 2.85
N VAL A 196 -5.06 -4.27 1.81
CA VAL A 196 -4.33 -3.50 0.79
C VAL A 196 -4.90 -3.58 -0.62
N TYR A 197 -6.01 -4.28 -0.79
CA TYR A 197 -6.66 -4.52 -2.09
C TYR A 197 -5.76 -5.34 -3.05
N VAL A 198 -5.95 -5.20 -4.37
CA VAL A 198 -5.36 -6.12 -5.34
C VAL A 198 -4.21 -5.56 -6.17
N TYR A 199 -3.99 -4.25 -6.18
CA TYR A 199 -2.95 -3.61 -6.99
C TYR A 199 -1.57 -4.25 -6.78
N GLY A 200 -1.06 -4.20 -5.55
CA GLY A 200 0.29 -4.69 -5.25
C GLY A 200 0.44 -6.19 -5.45
N SER A 201 -0.58 -6.99 -5.16
CA SER A 201 -0.54 -8.43 -5.37
C SER A 201 -0.61 -8.79 -6.85
N PHE A 202 -1.52 -8.19 -7.62
CA PHE A 202 -1.69 -8.52 -9.03
C PHE A 202 -0.45 -8.16 -9.87
N LEU A 203 0.17 -7.02 -9.64
CA LEU A 203 1.39 -6.60 -10.35
C LEU A 203 2.60 -7.52 -10.11
N GLN A 204 2.60 -8.32 -9.03
CA GLN A 204 3.62 -9.35 -8.80
C GLN A 204 3.41 -10.60 -9.66
N SER A 205 2.22 -10.78 -10.25
CA SER A 205 1.85 -12.03 -10.92
C SER A 205 2.50 -12.18 -12.29
N LYS A 206 2.83 -13.42 -12.66
CA LYS A 206 3.24 -13.76 -14.02
C LYS A 206 2.11 -13.55 -15.03
N MET A 207 0.86 -13.57 -14.59
CA MET A 207 -0.28 -13.29 -15.46
C MET A 207 -0.32 -11.83 -15.87
N TYR A 208 -0.06 -10.90 -14.94
CA TYR A 208 0.10 -9.48 -15.29
C TYR A 208 1.22 -9.26 -16.30
N GLN A 209 2.40 -9.86 -16.08
CA GLN A 209 3.51 -9.79 -17.04
C GLN A 209 3.18 -10.37 -18.41
N ALA A 210 2.31 -11.38 -18.47
CA ALA A 210 1.79 -11.95 -19.72
C ALA A 210 0.68 -11.12 -20.36
N GLY A 211 0.33 -9.96 -19.79
CA GLY A 211 -0.69 -9.06 -20.32
C GLY A 211 -2.14 -9.43 -19.95
N VAL A 212 -2.35 -10.29 -18.94
CA VAL A 212 -3.69 -10.54 -18.39
C VAL A 212 -4.20 -9.29 -17.70
N GLN A 213 -5.46 -8.96 -17.88
CA GLN A 213 -6.13 -7.78 -17.33
C GLN A 213 -7.35 -8.21 -16.49
N CYS A 214 -7.85 -7.32 -15.65
CA CYS A 214 -8.95 -7.59 -14.74
C CYS A 214 -10.19 -8.14 -15.45
N GLN A 215 -10.52 -7.56 -16.60
CA GLN A 215 -11.68 -7.96 -17.42
C GLN A 215 -11.50 -9.30 -18.15
N ASP A 216 -10.37 -9.99 -18.07
CA ASP A 216 -10.26 -11.37 -18.55
C ASP A 216 -10.98 -12.34 -17.62
N CYS A 217 -10.98 -12.04 -16.32
CA CYS A 217 -11.57 -12.86 -15.26
C CYS A 217 -12.89 -12.30 -14.75
N HIS A 218 -13.02 -10.97 -14.64
CA HIS A 218 -14.19 -10.28 -14.09
C HIS A 218 -15.03 -9.62 -15.18
N ASP A 219 -16.34 -9.53 -14.93
CA ASP A 219 -17.22 -8.60 -15.64
C ASP A 219 -17.26 -7.29 -14.84
N PRO A 220 -16.73 -6.17 -15.37
CA PRO A 220 -16.67 -4.90 -14.65
C PRO A 220 -18.04 -4.29 -14.34
N HIS A 221 -19.12 -4.71 -15.04
CA HIS A 221 -20.46 -4.19 -14.85
C HIS A 221 -21.24 -4.91 -13.74
N THR A 222 -20.95 -6.20 -13.52
CA THR A 222 -21.59 -7.00 -12.46
C THR A 222 -20.68 -7.23 -11.27
N ALA A 223 -19.36 -6.94 -11.41
CA ALA A 223 -18.28 -7.26 -10.47
C ALA A 223 -18.08 -8.79 -10.24
N GLU A 224 -18.79 -9.64 -10.95
CA GLU A 224 -18.70 -11.09 -10.84
C GLU A 224 -17.54 -11.67 -11.65
N VAL A 225 -17.12 -12.87 -11.29
CA VAL A 225 -16.21 -13.66 -12.13
C VAL A 225 -17.00 -14.29 -13.30
N LYS A 226 -16.43 -14.25 -14.50
CA LYS A 226 -17.09 -14.72 -15.72
C LYS A 226 -17.42 -16.21 -15.75
N VAL A 227 -16.64 -17.02 -15.04
CA VAL A 227 -16.81 -18.47 -14.93
C VAL A 227 -16.53 -18.90 -13.49
N GLN A 228 -17.39 -19.72 -12.92
CA GLN A 228 -17.23 -20.18 -11.56
C GLN A 228 -16.21 -21.34 -11.43
N GLY A 229 -15.53 -21.40 -10.29
CA GLY A 229 -14.61 -22.48 -9.92
C GLY A 229 -13.37 -22.58 -10.85
N ASN A 230 -12.83 -23.78 -10.96
CA ASN A 230 -11.64 -24.03 -11.78
C ASN A 230 -11.85 -23.71 -13.27
N GLY A 231 -13.09 -23.69 -13.75
CA GLY A 231 -13.43 -23.38 -15.14
C GLY A 231 -12.85 -22.04 -15.60
N LEU A 232 -12.79 -21.04 -14.73
CA LEU A 232 -12.18 -19.74 -15.04
C LEU A 232 -10.70 -19.88 -15.41
N CYS A 233 -9.95 -20.61 -14.62
CA CYS A 233 -8.51 -20.83 -14.85
C CYS A 233 -8.26 -21.69 -16.09
N LEU A 234 -9.11 -22.67 -16.30
CA LEU A 234 -8.99 -23.65 -17.39
C LEU A 234 -9.37 -23.09 -18.76
N THR A 235 -9.89 -21.87 -18.84
CA THR A 235 -10.03 -21.14 -20.11
C THR A 235 -8.66 -20.91 -20.76
N CYS A 236 -7.62 -20.69 -19.96
CA CYS A 236 -6.26 -20.44 -20.39
C CYS A 236 -5.29 -21.58 -20.06
N HIS A 237 -5.44 -22.24 -18.91
CA HIS A 237 -4.58 -23.32 -18.43
C HIS A 237 -5.11 -24.70 -18.91
N GLN A 238 -4.21 -25.56 -19.40
CA GLN A 238 -4.61 -26.87 -19.96
C GLN A 238 -5.08 -27.83 -18.85
N PRO A 239 -6.33 -28.34 -18.92
CA PRO A 239 -6.84 -29.26 -17.88
C PRO A 239 -5.97 -30.49 -17.65
N LYS A 240 -5.49 -31.13 -18.75
CA LYS A 240 -4.62 -32.31 -18.68
C LYS A 240 -3.30 -32.07 -17.93
N ALA A 241 -2.86 -30.81 -17.84
CA ALA A 241 -1.61 -30.45 -17.17
C ALA A 241 -1.84 -30.00 -15.71
N TYR A 242 -2.99 -29.36 -15.43
CA TYR A 242 -3.18 -28.63 -14.18
C TYR A 242 -4.35 -29.14 -13.32
N GLU A 243 -5.41 -29.70 -13.92
CA GLU A 243 -6.52 -30.31 -13.19
C GLU A 243 -6.27 -31.81 -12.99
N THR A 244 -5.19 -32.13 -12.30
CA THR A 244 -4.76 -33.52 -12.11
C THR A 244 -4.18 -33.74 -10.71
N PRO A 245 -4.34 -34.93 -10.10
CA PRO A 245 -3.70 -35.26 -8.83
C PRO A 245 -2.17 -35.13 -8.86
N GLN A 246 -1.55 -35.29 -10.04
CA GLN A 246 -0.11 -35.10 -10.21
C GLN A 246 0.31 -33.64 -10.03
N HIS A 247 -0.58 -32.67 -10.34
CA HIS A 247 -0.30 -31.27 -10.14
C HIS A 247 -0.56 -30.81 -8.70
N HIS A 248 -1.71 -31.16 -8.14
CA HIS A 248 -2.15 -30.58 -6.86
C HIS A 248 -2.14 -31.57 -5.67
N GLY A 249 -1.83 -32.84 -5.89
CA GLY A 249 -1.71 -33.84 -4.81
C GLY A 249 -3.03 -34.29 -4.17
N HIS A 250 -4.20 -33.85 -4.68
CA HIS A 250 -5.51 -34.07 -4.04
C HIS A 250 -6.49 -34.78 -4.98
N ALA A 251 -7.58 -35.33 -4.42
CA ALA A 251 -8.63 -35.93 -5.23
C ALA A 251 -9.36 -34.90 -6.08
N LEU A 252 -9.63 -35.26 -7.34
CA LEU A 252 -10.39 -34.41 -8.26
C LEU A 252 -11.75 -34.04 -7.66
N GLY A 253 -12.20 -32.80 -7.86
CA GLY A 253 -13.46 -32.29 -7.34
C GLY A 253 -13.49 -31.99 -5.85
N SER A 254 -12.40 -32.24 -5.10
CA SER A 254 -12.30 -31.83 -3.71
C SER A 254 -12.06 -30.32 -3.59
N GLN A 255 -12.38 -29.75 -2.43
CA GLN A 255 -12.07 -28.35 -2.12
C GLN A 255 -10.57 -28.05 -2.22
N ALA A 256 -9.72 -28.98 -1.83
CA ALA A 256 -8.26 -28.87 -1.92
C ALA A 256 -7.74 -28.91 -3.37
N ALA A 257 -8.53 -29.42 -4.33
CA ALA A 257 -8.22 -29.41 -5.75
C ALA A 257 -8.69 -28.13 -6.49
N GLN A 258 -9.29 -27.17 -5.77
CA GLN A 258 -9.62 -25.87 -6.37
C GLN A 258 -8.35 -25.04 -6.58
N CYS A 259 -8.14 -24.54 -7.81
CA CYS A 259 -6.95 -23.74 -8.17
C CYS A 259 -6.73 -22.58 -7.19
N VAL A 260 -7.83 -21.90 -6.84
CA VAL A 260 -7.79 -20.72 -5.94
C VAL A 260 -7.36 -21.07 -4.51
N THR A 261 -7.52 -22.30 -4.06
CA THR A 261 -7.12 -22.71 -2.70
C THR A 261 -5.62 -22.57 -2.50
N CYS A 262 -4.84 -22.91 -3.52
CA CYS A 262 -3.38 -22.85 -3.47
C CYS A 262 -2.81 -21.58 -4.09
N HIS A 263 -3.38 -21.09 -5.20
CA HIS A 263 -2.82 -19.98 -5.97
C HIS A 263 -3.40 -18.61 -5.61
N MET A 264 -4.53 -18.57 -4.92
CA MET A 264 -5.21 -17.36 -4.44
C MET A 264 -5.69 -17.55 -2.99
N PRO A 265 -4.78 -17.81 -2.03
CA PRO A 265 -5.18 -17.94 -0.64
C PRO A 265 -5.91 -16.66 -0.22
N GLY A 266 -6.89 -16.79 0.68
CA GLY A 266 -7.70 -15.67 1.11
C GLY A 266 -7.63 -15.42 2.61
N LYS A 267 -8.07 -14.22 3.00
CA LYS A 267 -8.21 -13.78 4.39
C LYS A 267 -9.57 -13.09 4.54
N THR A 268 -10.18 -13.22 5.70
CA THR A 268 -11.42 -12.50 6.01
C THR A 268 -11.08 -11.16 6.64
N TYR A 269 -11.60 -10.09 6.05
CA TYR A 269 -11.51 -8.73 6.56
C TYR A 269 -12.85 -8.30 7.15
N MET A 270 -12.82 -7.33 8.06
CA MET A 270 -14.03 -6.79 8.73
C MET A 270 -15.00 -7.87 9.23
N GLY A 271 -14.46 -9.05 9.59
CA GLY A 271 -15.18 -10.19 10.16
C GLY A 271 -16.00 -11.02 9.19
N VAL A 272 -16.32 -10.54 7.99
CA VAL A 272 -17.24 -11.23 7.05
C VAL A 272 -16.81 -11.17 5.59
N ASP A 273 -15.92 -10.27 5.21
CA ASP A 273 -15.52 -10.04 3.82
C ASP A 273 -14.28 -10.87 3.47
N PHE A 274 -14.50 -12.01 2.83
CA PHE A 274 -13.42 -12.92 2.43
C PHE A 274 -12.82 -12.48 1.09
N ARG A 275 -11.56 -12.05 1.10
CA ARG A 275 -10.83 -11.59 -0.08
C ARG A 275 -9.66 -12.50 -0.40
N ARG A 276 -9.42 -12.71 -1.71
CA ARG A 276 -8.34 -13.56 -2.22
C ARG A 276 -7.12 -12.72 -2.62
N ASP A 277 -5.94 -13.26 -2.38
CA ASP A 277 -4.68 -12.70 -2.87
C ASP A 277 -4.57 -12.89 -4.40
N HIS A 278 -4.39 -11.82 -5.15
CA HIS A 278 -4.27 -11.81 -6.61
C HIS A 278 -2.82 -11.95 -7.10
N ARG A 279 -1.90 -12.31 -6.23
CA ARG A 279 -0.52 -12.60 -6.60
C ARG A 279 -0.39 -13.86 -7.49
N PHE A 280 -1.38 -14.75 -7.44
CA PHE A 280 -1.36 -16.04 -8.14
C PHE A 280 -0.07 -16.82 -7.84
N GLY A 281 0.32 -16.84 -6.58
CA GLY A 281 1.56 -17.42 -6.11
C GLY A 281 1.62 -18.93 -6.36
N VAL A 282 2.82 -19.44 -6.61
CA VAL A 282 3.06 -20.89 -6.56
C VAL A 282 3.49 -21.24 -5.14
N PRO A 283 2.79 -22.13 -4.41
CA PRO A 283 3.17 -22.53 -3.06
C PRO A 283 4.62 -23.01 -3.01
N ASN A 284 5.35 -22.57 -1.98
CA ASN A 284 6.75 -22.97 -1.77
C ASN A 284 7.05 -23.02 -0.27
N ALA A 285 6.75 -24.17 0.33
CA ALA A 285 6.89 -24.39 1.75
C ALA A 285 8.29 -24.11 2.32
N PRO A 286 9.41 -24.53 1.68
CA PRO A 286 10.75 -24.20 2.16
C PRO A 286 11.03 -22.70 2.22
N ILE A 287 10.59 -21.93 1.23
CA ILE A 287 10.77 -20.47 1.23
C ILE A 287 9.88 -19.81 2.27
N SER A 288 8.61 -20.23 2.37
CA SER A 288 7.69 -19.70 3.39
C SER A 288 8.25 -19.94 4.79
N HIS A 289 8.79 -21.12 5.06
CA HIS A 289 9.43 -21.44 6.33
C HIS A 289 10.69 -20.57 6.58
N ALA A 290 11.55 -20.41 5.58
CA ALA A 290 12.77 -19.61 5.71
C ALA A 290 12.52 -18.12 5.94
N LEU A 291 11.39 -17.60 5.44
CA LEU A 291 10.98 -16.20 5.59
C LEU A 291 9.98 -15.98 6.73
N ASP A 292 9.59 -17.03 7.44
CA ASP A 292 8.53 -17.01 8.47
C ASP A 292 7.22 -16.41 7.90
N THR A 293 6.86 -16.83 6.68
CA THR A 293 5.65 -16.38 6.00
C THR A 293 4.60 -17.49 5.95
N ARG A 294 3.36 -17.12 5.71
CA ARG A 294 2.23 -18.04 5.67
C ARG A 294 2.38 -19.05 4.51
N ASP A 295 2.25 -20.32 4.78
CA ASP A 295 2.19 -21.36 3.77
C ASP A 295 0.78 -21.95 3.63
N VAL A 296 0.29 -22.04 2.39
CA VAL A 296 -1.08 -22.50 2.13
C VAL A 296 -1.28 -23.98 2.47
N CYS A 297 -0.23 -24.80 2.41
CA CYS A 297 -0.32 -26.22 2.78
C CYS A 297 -0.49 -26.39 4.29
N GLN A 298 0.20 -25.56 5.08
CA GLN A 298 0.17 -25.58 6.53
C GLN A 298 -1.24 -25.35 7.08
N SER A 299 -2.06 -24.53 6.41
CA SER A 299 -3.43 -24.25 6.84
C SER A 299 -4.34 -25.49 6.93
N CYS A 300 -3.99 -26.57 6.23
CA CYS A 300 -4.71 -27.85 6.24
C CYS A 300 -3.88 -29.01 6.79
N HIS A 301 -2.56 -28.93 6.76
CA HIS A 301 -1.62 -29.97 7.16
C HIS A 301 -0.84 -29.60 8.44
N GLU A 302 -1.41 -28.81 9.31
CA GLU A 302 -0.76 -28.27 10.51
C GLU A 302 -0.13 -29.34 11.40
N ASP A 303 -0.90 -30.40 11.75
CA ASP A 303 -0.44 -31.48 12.63
C ASP A 303 0.69 -32.35 12.05
N ARG A 304 0.90 -32.32 10.74
CA ARG A 304 1.84 -33.15 10.00
C ARG A 304 2.88 -32.34 9.25
N TRP A 305 2.93 -31.04 9.50
CA TRP A 305 3.75 -30.11 8.73
C TRP A 305 5.22 -30.53 8.61
N ALA A 306 5.86 -30.88 9.71
CA ALA A 306 7.25 -31.34 9.72
C ALA A 306 7.46 -32.68 8.99
N ALA A 307 6.47 -33.58 9.02
CA ALA A 307 6.49 -34.83 8.27
C ALA A 307 6.19 -34.59 6.79
N PHE A 308 5.29 -33.67 6.49
CA PHE A 308 4.95 -33.24 5.14
C PHE A 308 6.16 -32.63 4.43
N LEU A 309 6.91 -31.73 5.09
CA LEU A 309 8.14 -31.14 4.54
C LEU A 309 9.23 -32.17 4.22
N ARG A 310 9.30 -33.27 5.02
CA ARG A 310 10.28 -34.35 4.82
C ARG A 310 9.84 -35.39 3.79
N GLY A 311 8.55 -35.54 3.55
CA GLY A 311 7.98 -36.60 2.72
C GLY A 311 7.54 -36.18 1.33
N THR A 312 7.51 -34.88 1.06
CA THR A 312 7.13 -34.36 -0.26
C THR A 312 8.35 -34.23 -1.14
N GLU A 313 8.29 -34.73 -2.36
CA GLU A 313 9.23 -34.44 -3.45
C GLU A 313 9.14 -32.95 -3.88
N LEU A 314 8.97 -32.02 -2.91
CA LEU A 314 8.92 -30.59 -3.15
C LEU A 314 10.31 -29.99 -3.38
N GLU A 315 11.38 -30.76 -3.11
CA GLU A 315 12.74 -30.33 -3.45
C GLU A 315 12.92 -29.94 -4.93
N PRO A 316 12.40 -30.68 -5.92
CA PRO A 316 12.47 -30.24 -7.33
C PRO A 316 11.65 -28.96 -7.60
N ALA A 317 10.51 -28.79 -6.94
CA ALA A 317 9.70 -27.58 -7.07
C ALA A 317 10.36 -26.36 -6.43
N ALA A 318 11.09 -26.54 -5.33
CA ALA A 318 11.88 -25.48 -4.70
C ALA A 318 13.05 -25.02 -5.61
N GLN A 319 13.66 -25.96 -6.34
CA GLN A 319 14.72 -25.62 -7.33
C GLN A 319 14.18 -24.96 -8.60
N SER A 320 12.94 -25.25 -8.98
CA SER A 320 12.23 -24.62 -10.11
C SER A 320 11.48 -23.32 -9.70
N ALA A 321 11.54 -22.93 -8.44
CA ALA A 321 10.97 -21.67 -7.98
C ALA A 321 11.57 -20.51 -8.80
N SER A 322 10.68 -19.68 -9.33
CA SER A 322 11.03 -18.46 -10.06
C SER A 322 12.11 -17.67 -9.31
N PRO A 323 13.09 -17.07 -10.00
CA PRO A 323 14.03 -16.13 -9.39
C PRO A 323 13.36 -15.13 -8.45
N MET A 324 12.16 -14.63 -8.81
CA MET A 324 11.35 -13.74 -7.97
C MET A 324 11.14 -14.15 -6.51
N ARG A 325 11.23 -15.47 -6.21
CA ARG A 325 11.05 -15.98 -4.83
C ARG A 325 12.36 -16.19 -4.09
N ARG A 326 13.48 -16.22 -4.84
CA ARG A 326 14.81 -16.37 -4.24
C ARG A 326 15.44 -15.03 -3.90
N ASP A 327 15.02 -13.96 -4.61
CA ASP A 327 15.67 -12.66 -4.49
C ASP A 327 15.67 -12.07 -3.06
N PRO A 328 14.57 -12.12 -2.26
CA PRO A 328 14.60 -11.67 -0.89
C PRO A 328 15.62 -12.45 -0.02
N LEU A 329 15.67 -13.77 -0.20
CA LEU A 329 16.61 -14.62 0.52
C LEU A 329 18.04 -14.43 0.04
N MET A 330 18.24 -14.23 -1.26
CA MET A 330 19.55 -13.97 -1.84
C MET A 330 20.11 -12.62 -1.39
N ILE A 331 19.29 -11.58 -1.35
CA ILE A 331 19.69 -10.27 -0.86
C ILE A 331 19.98 -10.29 0.64
N GLN A 332 19.17 -10.99 1.44
CA GLN A 332 19.43 -11.19 2.86
C GLN A 332 20.70 -12.04 3.11
N ALA A 333 20.97 -13.03 2.26
CA ALA A 333 22.14 -13.90 2.35
C ALA A 333 23.43 -13.26 1.82
N ALA A 334 23.34 -12.18 1.03
CA ALA A 334 24.49 -11.50 0.42
C ALA A 334 25.38 -10.73 1.42
N GLY A 335 24.96 -10.62 2.68
CA GLY A 335 25.73 -9.96 3.73
C GLY A 335 25.76 -8.44 3.62
N ALA A 336 26.93 -7.83 3.89
CA ALA A 336 27.03 -6.38 4.08
C ALA A 336 26.96 -5.55 2.78
N ASP A 337 27.24 -6.11 1.61
CA ASP A 337 27.16 -5.42 0.32
C ASP A 337 26.39 -6.25 -0.73
N PRO A 338 25.07 -6.05 -0.88
CA PRO A 338 24.25 -6.72 -1.87
C PRO A 338 24.25 -6.04 -3.26
N SER A 339 25.19 -5.14 -3.55
CA SER A 339 25.16 -4.29 -4.74
C SER A 339 25.09 -5.08 -6.05
N GLU A 340 25.85 -6.17 -6.17
CA GLU A 340 25.84 -7.01 -7.40
C GLU A 340 24.50 -7.71 -7.58
N GLN A 341 23.89 -8.22 -6.51
CA GLN A 341 22.58 -8.87 -6.55
C GLN A 341 21.47 -7.87 -6.91
N VAL A 342 21.53 -6.67 -6.34
CA VAL A 342 20.59 -5.58 -6.67
C VAL A 342 20.73 -5.17 -8.14
N LEU A 343 21.96 -4.98 -8.63
CA LEU A 343 22.18 -4.64 -10.04
C LEU A 343 21.69 -5.74 -10.99
N ALA A 344 21.96 -7.02 -10.65
CA ALA A 344 21.46 -8.14 -11.43
C ALA A 344 19.92 -8.19 -11.43
N MET A 345 19.27 -7.95 -10.30
CA MET A 345 17.81 -7.88 -10.19
C MET A 345 17.23 -6.72 -11.01
N LEU A 346 17.85 -5.56 -11.01
CA LEU A 346 17.36 -4.38 -11.73
C LEU A 346 17.27 -4.63 -13.25
N VAL A 347 18.19 -5.41 -13.81
CA VAL A 347 18.23 -5.71 -15.26
C VAL A 347 17.48 -7.01 -15.64
N ASP A 348 17.00 -7.79 -14.68
CA ASP A 348 16.26 -9.02 -14.93
C ASP A 348 14.79 -8.72 -15.28
N ASP A 349 14.42 -8.85 -16.55
CA ASP A 349 13.04 -8.62 -17.03
C ASP A 349 12.03 -9.65 -16.50
N SER A 350 12.48 -10.76 -15.94
CA SER A 350 11.60 -11.77 -15.33
C SER A 350 11.09 -11.34 -13.93
N VAL A 351 11.72 -10.33 -13.31
CA VAL A 351 11.32 -9.78 -12.03
C VAL A 351 10.39 -8.57 -12.26
N PRO A 352 9.14 -8.61 -11.77
CA PRO A 352 8.21 -7.49 -11.92
C PRO A 352 8.74 -6.19 -11.30
N ALA A 353 8.43 -5.06 -11.93
CA ALA A 353 8.84 -3.73 -11.46
C ALA A 353 8.45 -3.47 -10.00
N ILE A 354 7.24 -3.90 -9.59
CA ILE A 354 6.76 -3.73 -8.20
C ILE A 354 7.56 -4.57 -7.20
N THR A 355 8.04 -5.75 -7.63
CA THR A 355 8.91 -6.60 -6.81
C THR A 355 10.30 -5.97 -6.68
N LYS A 356 10.89 -5.47 -7.77
CA LYS A 356 12.14 -4.70 -7.73
C LYS A 356 12.02 -3.53 -6.76
N ALA A 357 10.94 -2.75 -6.87
CA ALA A 357 10.65 -1.61 -6.02
C ALA A 357 10.55 -2.01 -4.52
N ALA A 358 9.87 -3.11 -4.21
CA ALA A 358 9.76 -3.63 -2.85
C ALA A 358 11.13 -4.05 -2.29
N GLN A 359 11.92 -4.79 -3.07
CA GLN A 359 13.24 -5.27 -2.65
C GLN A 359 14.19 -4.12 -2.30
N LEU A 360 14.20 -3.03 -3.08
CA LEU A 360 15.02 -1.85 -2.76
C LEU A 360 14.71 -1.29 -1.37
N LYS A 361 13.43 -1.26 -0.98
CA LYS A 361 13.00 -0.73 0.33
C LYS A 361 13.23 -1.71 1.48
N MET A 362 13.33 -3.01 1.20
CA MET A 362 13.59 -4.06 2.19
C MET A 362 15.09 -4.30 2.45
N LEU A 363 15.98 -3.63 1.72
CA LEU A 363 17.42 -3.72 1.96
C LEU A 363 17.76 -3.30 3.40
N PRO A 364 18.70 -3.98 4.07
CA PRO A 364 19.22 -3.54 5.37
C PRO A 364 19.73 -2.10 5.33
N GLU A 365 19.59 -1.36 6.42
CA GLU A 365 20.06 0.04 6.49
C GLU A 365 21.53 0.22 6.08
N SER A 366 22.39 -0.74 6.41
CA SER A 366 23.79 -0.75 6.00
C SER A 366 23.94 -0.75 4.48
N ALA A 367 23.14 -1.58 3.79
CA ALA A 367 23.12 -1.66 2.34
C ALA A 367 22.48 -0.43 1.68
N GLN A 368 21.47 0.16 2.33
CA GLN A 368 20.90 1.43 1.87
C GLN A 368 21.89 2.59 1.98
N ARG A 369 22.69 2.61 3.05
CA ARG A 369 23.77 3.62 3.23
C ARG A 369 24.96 3.44 2.29
N SER A 370 25.19 2.23 1.79
CA SER A 370 26.24 1.90 0.80
C SER A 370 25.71 1.88 -0.63
N SER A 371 24.67 2.66 -0.92
CA SER A 371 23.87 2.56 -2.14
C SER A 371 24.50 3.18 -3.41
N GLU A 372 25.66 3.81 -3.33
CA GLU A 372 26.32 4.54 -4.44
C GLU A 372 26.39 3.72 -5.75
N ARG A 373 26.66 2.41 -5.66
CA ARG A 373 26.86 1.55 -6.84
C ARG A 373 25.58 1.22 -7.59
N TRP A 374 24.45 1.06 -6.91
CA TRP A 374 23.18 0.61 -7.52
C TRP A 374 22.11 1.69 -7.57
N LEU A 375 22.20 2.73 -6.72
CA LEU A 375 21.18 3.76 -6.59
C LEU A 375 20.98 4.55 -7.88
N ALA A 376 22.07 4.93 -8.56
CA ALA A 376 21.99 5.66 -9.84
C ALA A 376 21.25 4.80 -10.90
N ALA A 377 21.53 3.50 -10.99
CA ALA A 377 20.83 2.59 -11.90
C ALA A 377 19.34 2.47 -11.57
N ALA A 378 18.98 2.42 -10.28
CA ALA A 378 17.59 2.37 -9.85
C ALA A 378 16.84 3.70 -10.10
N LEU A 379 17.49 4.85 -9.88
CA LEU A 379 16.92 6.17 -10.12
C LEU A 379 16.69 6.47 -11.61
N THR A 380 17.44 5.83 -12.50
CA THR A 380 17.32 5.98 -13.96
C THR A 380 16.61 4.81 -14.64
N HIS A 381 16.05 3.89 -13.86
CA HIS A 381 15.35 2.70 -14.36
C HIS A 381 14.12 3.08 -15.22
N ALA A 382 13.81 2.27 -16.25
CA ALA A 382 12.67 2.51 -17.14
C ALA A 382 11.33 2.54 -16.38
N GLU A 383 11.16 1.66 -15.38
CA GLU A 383 9.93 1.50 -14.63
C GLU A 383 9.76 2.55 -13.52
N PRO A 384 8.65 3.33 -13.51
CA PRO A 384 8.46 4.40 -12.56
C PRO A 384 8.37 3.96 -11.09
N LEU A 385 7.85 2.76 -10.81
CA LEU A 385 7.80 2.21 -9.45
C LEU A 385 9.20 1.98 -8.88
N VAL A 386 10.16 1.57 -9.71
CA VAL A 386 11.56 1.38 -9.30
C VAL A 386 12.19 2.73 -8.99
N ARG A 387 12.02 3.75 -9.86
CA ARG A 387 12.51 5.11 -9.61
C ARG A 387 11.92 5.71 -8.34
N LEU A 388 10.61 5.50 -8.12
CA LEU A 388 9.92 5.99 -6.93
C LEU A 388 10.49 5.37 -5.64
N SER A 389 10.70 4.04 -5.62
CA SER A 389 11.31 3.38 -4.47
C SER A 389 12.77 3.77 -4.25
N ALA A 390 13.53 3.96 -5.33
CA ALA A 390 14.90 4.44 -5.24
C ALA A 390 14.99 5.85 -4.62
N LEU A 391 14.05 6.73 -4.96
CA LEU A 391 13.92 8.06 -4.33
C LEU A 391 13.57 7.97 -2.84
N ASP A 392 12.70 7.04 -2.45
CA ASP A 392 12.38 6.80 -1.03
C ASP A 392 13.61 6.34 -0.25
N VAL A 393 14.38 5.40 -0.81
CA VAL A 393 15.62 4.90 -0.20
C VAL A 393 16.66 6.03 -0.11
N ALA A 394 16.83 6.81 -1.17
CA ALA A 394 17.75 7.96 -1.18
C ALA A 394 17.39 8.97 -0.09
N ASN A 395 16.10 9.27 0.07
CA ASN A 395 15.62 10.18 1.10
C ASN A 395 15.83 9.61 2.51
N ALA A 396 15.46 8.36 2.75
CA ALA A 396 15.58 7.71 4.06
C ALA A 396 17.05 7.54 4.50
N ALA A 397 17.93 7.19 3.57
CA ALA A 397 19.36 7.03 3.81
C ALA A 397 20.14 8.36 3.82
N ASN A 398 19.49 9.47 3.48
CA ASN A 398 20.14 10.75 3.21
C ASN A 398 21.33 10.59 2.23
N ALA A 399 21.12 9.74 1.20
CA ALA A 399 22.16 9.35 0.26
C ALA A 399 22.55 10.50 -0.68
N GLU A 400 23.80 10.55 -1.11
CA GLU A 400 24.22 11.50 -2.13
C GLU A 400 23.77 11.03 -3.52
N VAL A 401 23.05 11.87 -4.25
CA VAL A 401 22.60 11.61 -5.63
C VAL A 401 23.11 12.74 -6.52
N GLU A 402 23.60 12.43 -7.69
CA GLU A 402 24.08 13.43 -8.65
C GLU A 402 22.97 14.43 -9.00
N ALA A 403 23.33 15.71 -9.02
CA ALA A 403 22.38 16.81 -9.30
C ALA A 403 21.69 16.64 -10.67
N GLU A 404 22.37 16.09 -11.65
CA GLU A 404 21.84 15.85 -12.99
C GLU A 404 20.72 14.80 -12.98
N ILE A 405 20.89 13.73 -12.22
CA ILE A 405 19.85 12.68 -12.03
C ILE A 405 18.61 13.30 -11.37
N VAL A 406 18.78 14.05 -10.28
CA VAL A 406 17.65 14.72 -9.59
C VAL A 406 16.94 15.70 -10.51
N ASN A 407 17.67 16.48 -11.29
CA ASN A 407 17.13 17.40 -12.28
C ASN A 407 16.31 16.67 -13.37
N GLY A 408 16.77 15.50 -13.81
CA GLY A 408 16.03 14.64 -14.71
C GLY A 408 14.71 14.16 -14.08
N LEU A 409 14.76 13.69 -12.84
CA LEU A 409 13.60 13.17 -12.11
C LEU A 409 12.56 14.25 -11.76
N LEU A 410 12.96 15.51 -11.59
CA LEU A 410 12.01 16.63 -11.46
C LEU A 410 11.22 16.89 -12.75
N ARG A 411 11.66 16.34 -13.89
CA ARG A 411 10.98 16.38 -15.19
C ARG A 411 10.44 15.03 -15.64
N ASP A 412 10.44 14.05 -14.75
CA ASP A 412 9.90 12.72 -15.03
C ASP A 412 8.47 12.84 -15.61
N PRO A 413 8.09 12.02 -16.60
CA PRO A 413 6.71 12.03 -17.10
C PRO A 413 5.68 11.74 -16.01
N VAL A 414 6.06 10.99 -14.96
CA VAL A 414 5.16 10.52 -13.89
C VAL A 414 5.15 11.47 -12.69
N LEU A 415 3.98 11.98 -12.30
CA LEU A 415 3.83 12.95 -11.20
C LEU A 415 4.33 12.39 -9.86
N ALA A 416 4.04 11.13 -9.53
CA ALA A 416 4.51 10.51 -8.29
C ALA A 416 6.03 10.57 -8.16
N VAL A 417 6.77 10.33 -9.25
CA VAL A 417 8.23 10.40 -9.30
C VAL A 417 8.71 11.84 -9.13
N ARG A 418 8.11 12.80 -9.83
CA ARG A 418 8.46 14.24 -9.68
C ARG A 418 8.30 14.73 -8.25
N LEU A 419 7.18 14.36 -7.58
CA LEU A 419 6.92 14.77 -6.20
C LEU A 419 7.88 14.12 -5.20
N ALA A 420 8.28 12.87 -5.44
CA ALA A 420 9.30 12.21 -4.63
C ALA A 420 10.69 12.83 -4.85
N ALA A 421 11.05 13.19 -6.08
CA ALA A 421 12.30 13.88 -6.39
C ALA A 421 12.38 15.25 -5.69
N LEU A 422 11.26 15.96 -5.57
CA LEU A 422 11.21 17.25 -4.86
C LEU A 422 11.55 17.10 -3.36
N GLN A 423 11.32 15.94 -2.75
CA GLN A 423 11.62 15.73 -1.32
C GLN A 423 13.13 15.65 -1.05
N ILE A 424 13.92 15.14 -1.99
CA ILE A 424 15.38 15.07 -1.86
C ILE A 424 16.10 16.33 -2.38
N TRP A 425 15.37 17.20 -3.08
CA TRP A 425 15.91 18.43 -3.67
C TRP A 425 16.48 19.41 -2.64
N PRO A 426 15.79 19.79 -1.54
CA PRO A 426 16.25 20.85 -0.63
C PRO A 426 17.49 20.49 0.20
N GLN A 427 17.81 19.22 0.32
CA GLN A 427 18.94 18.73 1.12
C GLN A 427 20.30 18.98 0.44
N ARG A 428 20.28 19.54 -0.77
CA ARG A 428 21.47 19.66 -1.62
C ARG A 428 21.59 21.07 -2.19
N ASP A 429 22.77 21.62 -2.09
CA ASP A 429 23.10 22.91 -2.70
C ASP A 429 23.25 22.72 -4.23
N LEU A 430 22.12 22.73 -4.92
CA LEU A 430 22.00 22.59 -6.37
C LEU A 430 22.00 23.96 -7.07
N THR A 431 22.50 25.00 -6.41
CA THR A 431 22.42 26.39 -6.84
C THR A 431 23.07 26.66 -8.20
N GLY A 432 24.03 25.83 -8.64
CA GLY A 432 24.71 26.03 -9.92
C GLY A 432 23.89 25.66 -11.16
N SER A 433 23.17 24.54 -11.17
CA SER A 433 22.52 24.02 -12.38
C SER A 433 21.08 24.48 -12.58
N MET A 434 20.43 25.05 -11.55
CA MET A 434 19.01 25.45 -11.56
C MET A 434 18.78 26.98 -11.57
N ALA A 435 19.79 27.80 -11.85
CA ALA A 435 19.68 29.25 -11.80
C ALA A 435 18.86 29.89 -12.94
N GLY A 436 18.34 29.11 -13.91
CA GLY A 436 17.55 29.63 -15.03
C GLY A 436 16.06 29.84 -14.71
N ALA A 437 15.43 30.85 -15.32
CA ALA A 437 14.01 31.17 -15.12
C ALA A 437 13.06 30.00 -15.37
N ALA A 438 13.35 29.13 -16.35
CA ALA A 438 12.56 27.92 -16.65
C ALA A 438 12.61 26.90 -15.50
N ASN A 439 13.74 26.74 -14.84
CA ASN A 439 13.91 25.84 -13.71
C ASN A 439 13.20 26.36 -12.46
N LEU A 440 13.21 27.67 -12.23
CA LEU A 440 12.46 28.31 -11.14
C LEU A 440 10.95 28.16 -11.34
N ALA A 441 10.46 28.27 -12.59
CA ALA A 441 9.04 28.04 -12.92
C ALA A 441 8.65 26.58 -12.66
N LEU A 442 9.49 25.63 -13.06
CA LEU A 442 9.28 24.20 -12.78
C LEU A 442 9.20 23.93 -11.27
N LEU A 443 10.15 24.43 -10.49
CA LEU A 443 10.15 24.25 -9.04
C LEU A 443 8.89 24.82 -8.39
N LYS A 444 8.45 26.02 -8.79
CA LYS A 444 7.20 26.60 -8.29
C LYS A 444 5.99 25.72 -8.61
N ALA A 445 5.92 25.19 -9.84
CA ALA A 445 4.86 24.29 -10.25
C ALA A 445 4.88 22.99 -9.42
N MET A 446 6.05 22.40 -9.19
CA MET A 446 6.18 21.18 -8.37
C MET A 446 5.87 21.45 -6.90
N GLN A 447 6.26 22.60 -6.36
CA GLN A 447 5.88 23.00 -5.00
C GLN A 447 4.36 23.15 -4.86
N ALA A 448 3.69 23.76 -5.83
CA ALA A 448 2.24 23.88 -5.83
C ALA A 448 1.54 22.49 -5.91
N ALA A 449 2.04 21.60 -6.77
CA ALA A 449 1.53 20.23 -6.85
C ALA A 449 1.74 19.45 -5.53
N ALA A 450 2.91 19.60 -4.89
CA ALA A 450 3.16 19.00 -3.58
C ALA A 450 2.24 19.56 -2.48
N ASP A 451 1.92 20.87 -2.52
CA ASP A 451 0.96 21.48 -1.58
C ASP A 451 -0.46 20.90 -1.76
N ILE A 452 -0.87 20.66 -3.01
CA ILE A 452 -2.14 19.98 -3.29
C ILE A 452 -2.12 18.56 -2.71
N SER A 453 -1.12 17.77 -3.03
CA SER A 453 -0.97 16.39 -2.52
C SER A 453 -0.97 16.34 -1.00
N LEU A 454 -0.15 17.15 -0.33
CA LEU A 454 -0.08 17.20 1.12
C LEU A 454 -1.39 17.65 1.78
N ARG A 455 -2.18 18.48 1.11
CA ARG A 455 -3.49 18.89 1.58
C ARG A 455 -4.48 17.73 1.58
N GLN A 456 -4.39 16.82 0.58
CA GLN A 456 -5.27 15.65 0.48
C GLN A 456 -5.14 14.70 1.68
N ILE A 457 -4.02 14.70 2.39
CA ILE A 457 -3.74 13.80 3.50
C ILE A 457 -3.64 14.48 4.87
N ALA A 458 -3.70 15.80 4.92
CA ALA A 458 -3.50 16.59 6.15
C ALA A 458 -4.59 16.41 7.23
N TRP A 459 -5.67 15.69 6.91
CA TRP A 459 -6.76 15.35 7.83
C TRP A 459 -6.39 14.23 8.82
N ARG A 460 -5.21 13.60 8.72
CA ARG A 460 -4.68 12.57 9.62
C ARG A 460 -3.23 12.86 10.03
N GLY A 461 -2.77 12.18 11.08
CA GLY A 461 -1.45 12.43 11.69
C GLY A 461 -0.27 12.32 10.71
N GLU A 462 -0.27 11.29 9.82
CA GLU A 462 0.78 11.08 8.82
C GLU A 462 0.88 12.24 7.84
N GLY A 463 -0.25 12.79 7.41
CA GLY A 463 -0.25 13.92 6.47
C GLY A 463 0.28 15.19 7.13
N ARG A 464 -0.05 15.43 8.39
CA ARG A 464 0.51 16.53 9.18
C ARG A 464 2.02 16.37 9.36
N LEU A 465 2.48 15.15 9.64
CA LEU A 465 3.92 14.86 9.73
C LEU A 465 4.65 15.18 8.43
N GLN A 466 4.12 14.76 7.28
CA GLN A 466 4.75 15.06 5.98
C GLN A 466 4.78 16.57 5.69
N ARG A 467 3.74 17.32 6.08
CA ARG A 467 3.74 18.79 5.98
C ARG A 467 4.81 19.40 6.88
N ALA A 468 4.95 18.93 8.12
CA ALA A 468 5.99 19.39 9.04
C ALA A 468 7.40 19.11 8.51
N GLN A 469 7.65 17.91 7.97
CA GLN A 469 8.91 17.55 7.33
C GLN A 469 9.27 18.52 6.19
N ARG A 470 8.29 18.83 5.33
CA ARG A 470 8.50 19.83 4.26
C ARG A 470 8.85 21.21 4.81
N GLN A 471 8.19 21.66 5.89
CA GLN A 471 8.50 22.95 6.52
C GLN A 471 9.89 22.96 7.14
N ILE A 472 10.33 21.85 7.74
CA ILE A 472 11.70 21.67 8.24
C ILE A 472 12.70 21.85 7.08
N HIS A 473 12.46 21.19 5.95
CA HIS A 473 13.32 21.32 4.76
C HIS A 473 13.36 22.76 4.21
N GLN A 474 12.31 23.54 4.39
CA GLN A 474 12.24 24.95 4.02
C GLN A 474 12.82 25.88 5.09
N GLY A 475 13.27 25.37 6.24
CA GLY A 475 13.76 26.14 7.38
C GLY A 475 12.66 26.77 8.24
N ASP A 476 11.39 26.50 7.96
CA ASP A 476 10.27 26.98 8.76
C ASP A 476 10.00 26.05 9.98
N TRP A 477 10.86 26.19 10.98
CA TRP A 477 10.74 25.43 12.23
C TRP A 477 9.46 25.75 13.02
N SER A 478 8.94 26.99 12.89
CA SER A 478 7.73 27.40 13.60
C SER A 478 6.49 26.74 13.00
N GLY A 479 6.39 26.73 11.70
CA GLY A 479 5.35 26.03 10.97
C GLY A 479 5.39 24.52 11.21
N ALA A 480 6.58 23.92 11.18
CA ALA A 480 6.75 22.50 11.47
C ALA A 480 6.22 22.11 12.88
N VAL A 481 6.51 22.92 13.90
CA VAL A 481 5.96 22.72 15.24
C VAL A 481 4.44 22.82 15.24
N ALA A 482 3.87 23.82 14.55
CA ALA A 482 2.41 23.97 14.47
C ALA A 482 1.73 22.77 13.80
N GLU A 483 2.28 22.24 12.70
CA GLU A 483 1.76 21.04 12.04
C GLU A 483 1.86 19.79 12.95
N LEU A 484 2.97 19.61 13.66
CA LEU A 484 3.13 18.46 14.58
C LEU A 484 2.22 18.57 15.81
N GLN A 485 2.00 19.77 16.34
CA GLN A 485 1.00 19.99 17.39
C GLN A 485 -0.41 19.69 16.89
N ALA A 486 -0.74 20.10 15.66
CA ALA A 486 -2.00 19.75 15.04
C ALA A 486 -2.14 18.22 14.82
N ALA A 487 -1.06 17.52 14.44
CA ALA A 487 -1.03 16.08 14.32
C ALA A 487 -1.42 15.37 15.62
N VAL A 488 -0.79 15.76 16.73
CA VAL A 488 -1.06 15.19 18.07
C VAL A 488 -2.48 15.50 18.55
N ALA A 489 -3.00 16.71 18.24
CA ALA A 489 -4.35 17.09 18.64
C ALA A 489 -5.42 16.36 17.83
N GLN A 490 -5.20 16.19 16.53
CA GLN A 490 -6.14 15.61 15.58
C GLN A 490 -6.15 14.08 15.64
N ASP A 491 -4.99 13.47 15.84
CA ASP A 491 -4.78 12.02 15.87
C ASP A 491 -3.96 11.65 17.14
N PRO A 492 -4.58 11.66 18.32
CA PRO A 492 -3.88 11.52 19.62
C PRO A 492 -3.28 10.13 19.85
N TYR A 493 -3.52 9.17 18.96
CA TYR A 493 -2.94 7.82 18.99
C TYR A 493 -1.87 7.62 17.91
N PHE A 494 -1.49 8.67 17.21
CA PHE A 494 -0.40 8.64 16.23
C PHE A 494 0.96 8.86 16.90
N VAL A 495 1.68 7.78 17.16
CA VAL A 495 3.01 7.79 17.84
C VAL A 495 3.99 8.75 17.15
N GLY A 496 4.02 8.74 15.81
CA GLY A 496 4.91 9.57 15.00
C GLY A 496 4.76 11.08 15.26
N GLY A 497 3.57 11.54 15.64
CA GLY A 497 3.33 12.93 16.02
C GLY A 497 4.14 13.34 17.23
N TYR A 498 4.10 12.55 18.29
CA TYR A 498 4.83 12.82 19.54
C TYR A 498 6.35 12.73 19.37
N LEU A 499 6.82 11.68 18.69
CA LEU A 499 8.26 11.47 18.46
C LEU A 499 8.86 12.63 17.67
N ASN A 500 8.24 12.99 16.54
CA ASN A 500 8.78 14.05 15.68
C ASN A 500 8.65 15.44 16.31
N LEU A 501 7.57 15.73 17.09
CA LEU A 501 7.46 16.98 17.81
C LEU A 501 8.53 17.10 18.91
N ALA A 502 8.80 16.02 19.62
CA ALA A 502 9.88 15.98 20.60
C ALA A 502 11.25 16.18 19.95
N ASP A 503 11.50 15.57 18.79
CA ASP A 503 12.75 15.74 18.05
C ASP A 503 12.96 17.18 17.57
N VAL A 504 11.93 17.84 17.06
CA VAL A 504 12.01 19.27 16.69
C VAL A 504 12.30 20.12 17.93
N ARG A 505 11.65 19.84 19.07
CA ARG A 505 11.93 20.55 20.34
C ARG A 505 13.37 20.34 20.79
N ARG A 506 13.88 19.10 20.68
CA ARG A 506 15.25 18.74 21.00
C ARG A 506 16.26 19.50 20.13
N GLN A 507 16.03 19.59 18.83
CA GLN A 507 16.87 20.33 17.89
C GLN A 507 16.90 21.83 18.21
N GLN A 508 15.82 22.36 18.79
CA GLN A 508 15.76 23.72 19.32
C GLN A 508 16.46 23.90 20.68
N GLY A 509 17.10 22.85 21.25
CA GLY A 509 17.70 22.88 22.57
C GLY A 509 16.70 22.88 23.73
N ARG A 510 15.44 22.51 23.46
CA ARG A 510 14.33 22.52 24.43
C ARG A 510 14.02 21.12 24.95
N ASP A 511 15.00 20.43 25.54
CA ASP A 511 14.87 19.02 25.98
C ASP A 511 13.74 18.83 27.01
N SER A 512 13.50 19.78 27.91
CA SER A 512 12.37 19.69 28.87
C SER A 512 11.00 19.74 28.16
N ALA A 513 10.87 20.55 27.09
CA ALA A 513 9.65 20.59 26.30
C ALA A 513 9.47 19.30 25.47
N ALA A 514 10.57 18.71 24.98
CA ALA A 514 10.54 17.42 24.33
C ALA A 514 10.05 16.31 25.29
N LEU A 515 10.56 16.30 26.52
CA LEU A 515 10.12 15.36 27.55
C LEU A 515 8.61 15.47 27.83
N ALA A 516 8.10 16.69 27.97
CA ALA A 516 6.68 16.92 28.22
C ALA A 516 5.78 16.36 27.10
N VAL A 517 6.18 16.53 25.85
CA VAL A 517 5.48 15.97 24.68
C VAL A 517 5.48 14.43 24.70
N LEU A 518 6.62 13.82 24.99
CA LEU A 518 6.74 12.35 25.05
C LEU A 518 5.90 11.75 26.19
N LEU A 519 5.88 12.38 27.36
CA LEU A 519 5.05 11.96 28.48
C LEU A 519 3.55 12.10 28.15
N GLN A 520 3.14 13.17 27.46
CA GLN A 520 1.78 13.29 26.92
C GLN A 520 1.43 12.12 25.99
N GLY A 521 2.39 11.67 25.18
CA GLY A 521 2.22 10.48 24.32
C GLY A 521 2.01 9.21 25.14
N LEU A 522 2.79 9.01 26.20
CA LEU A 522 2.64 7.85 27.10
C LEU A 522 1.31 7.83 27.87
N ASP A 523 0.74 9.00 28.22
CA ASP A 523 -0.61 9.07 28.81
C ASP A 523 -1.70 8.50 27.87
N ARG A 524 -1.48 8.55 26.56
CA ARG A 524 -2.39 8.01 25.54
C ARG A 524 -2.06 6.59 25.12
N LEU A 525 -0.78 6.26 25.11
CA LEU A 525 -0.19 5.02 24.56
C LEU A 525 0.79 4.44 25.60
N PRO A 526 0.30 3.95 26.75
CA PRO A 526 1.16 3.52 27.86
C PRO A 526 2.03 2.30 27.54
N SER A 527 1.67 1.50 26.55
CA SER A 527 2.43 0.29 26.14
C SER A 527 3.27 0.53 24.88
N GLU A 528 3.54 1.79 24.49
CA GLU A 528 4.30 2.08 23.27
C GLU A 528 5.82 2.12 23.55
N ALA A 529 6.53 1.08 23.13
CA ALA A 529 7.96 0.90 23.38
C ALA A 529 8.83 2.08 22.90
N LEU A 530 8.52 2.66 21.72
CA LEU A 530 9.30 3.77 21.15
C LEU A 530 9.15 5.06 21.98
N LEU A 531 7.98 5.30 22.58
CA LEU A 531 7.78 6.43 23.48
C LEU A 531 8.56 6.23 24.77
N HIS A 532 8.50 5.05 25.40
CA HIS A 532 9.31 4.74 26.57
C HIS A 532 10.82 4.92 26.30
N TYR A 533 11.30 4.38 25.19
CA TYR A 533 12.68 4.54 24.77
C TYR A 533 13.08 6.02 24.62
N SER A 534 12.25 6.81 23.92
CA SER A 534 12.51 8.23 23.67
C SER A 534 12.47 9.07 24.96
N VAL A 535 11.59 8.75 25.92
CA VAL A 535 11.57 9.37 27.26
C VAL A 535 12.87 9.05 28.00
N GLY A 536 13.30 7.78 28.00
CA GLY A 536 14.54 7.36 28.62
C GLY A 536 15.76 8.10 28.06
N LEU A 537 15.89 8.19 26.73
CA LEU A 537 16.96 8.95 26.07
C LEU A 537 16.91 10.44 26.41
N THR A 538 15.70 11.02 26.51
CA THR A 538 15.55 12.44 26.87
C THR A 538 15.97 12.70 28.32
N HIS A 539 15.67 11.79 29.24
CA HIS A 539 16.20 11.87 30.61
C HIS A 539 17.72 11.78 30.68
N ILE A 540 18.36 10.92 29.86
CA ILE A 540 19.83 10.85 29.75
C ILE A 540 20.41 12.20 29.29
N ARG A 541 19.82 12.84 28.29
CA ARG A 541 20.24 14.17 27.82
C ARG A 541 20.11 15.24 28.90
N LEU A 542 19.06 15.16 29.71
CA LEU A 542 18.83 16.04 30.87
C LEU A 542 19.70 15.64 32.09
N LYS A 543 20.58 14.64 31.95
CA LYS A 543 21.44 14.11 33.01
C LYS A 543 20.66 13.52 34.22
N ALA A 544 19.38 13.19 34.03
CA ALA A 544 18.51 12.57 35.00
C ALA A 544 18.55 11.03 34.91
N TYR A 545 19.73 10.43 35.11
CA TYR A 545 19.98 9.02 34.83
C TYR A 545 19.10 8.05 35.63
N ALA A 546 18.82 8.36 36.90
CA ALA A 546 17.93 7.54 37.72
C ALA A 546 16.47 7.53 37.18
N ALA A 547 16.02 8.62 36.61
CA ALA A 547 14.71 8.69 35.95
C ALA A 547 14.66 7.99 34.60
N ALA A 548 15.78 7.87 33.88
CA ALA A 548 15.84 7.19 32.59
C ALA A 548 15.66 5.67 32.71
N GLN A 549 16.17 5.06 33.78
CA GLN A 549 16.27 3.62 33.95
C GLN A 549 14.91 2.89 33.83
N PRO A 550 13.84 3.27 34.53
CA PRO A 550 12.56 2.56 34.41
C PRO A 550 11.96 2.61 33.00
N PHE A 551 12.09 3.73 32.30
CA PHE A 551 11.58 3.85 30.93
C PHE A 551 12.34 2.99 29.93
N LEU A 552 13.67 2.91 30.04
CA LEU A 552 14.47 2.05 29.17
C LEU A 552 14.23 0.56 29.47
N ALA A 553 14.03 0.20 30.72
CA ALA A 553 13.67 -1.17 31.10
C ALA A 553 12.30 -1.55 30.52
N GLU A 554 11.30 -0.67 30.61
CA GLU A 554 9.98 -0.90 30.06
C GLU A 554 10.02 -0.99 28.53
N ALA A 555 10.76 -0.13 27.85
CA ALA A 555 10.95 -0.20 26.41
C ALA A 555 11.52 -1.54 25.97
N SER A 556 12.52 -2.06 26.71
CA SER A 556 13.12 -3.38 26.43
C SER A 556 12.15 -4.54 26.71
N ALA A 557 11.28 -4.42 27.72
CA ALA A 557 10.27 -5.41 28.03
C ALA A 557 9.17 -5.48 26.97
N LEU A 558 8.75 -4.32 26.45
CA LEU A 558 7.71 -4.20 25.41
C LEU A 558 8.21 -4.62 24.01
N ALA A 559 9.50 -4.49 23.72
CA ALA A 559 10.09 -4.84 22.42
C ALA A 559 11.47 -5.52 22.59
N PRO A 560 11.51 -6.76 23.05
CA PRO A 560 12.78 -7.43 23.40
C PRO A 560 13.70 -7.72 22.22
N ALA A 561 13.20 -7.68 20.99
CA ALA A 561 13.95 -7.97 19.76
C ALA A 561 14.47 -6.73 19.01
N ARG A 562 14.36 -5.52 19.62
CA ARG A 562 14.83 -4.27 19.02
C ARG A 562 16.07 -3.71 19.69
#